data_ac5fbd7a66c036072385294c8e33a74f
#
_entry.id   ac5fbd7a66c036072385294c8e33a74f
#
_cell.length_a   1.000
_cell.length_b   1.000
_cell.length_c   1.000
_cell.angle_alpha   90.00
_cell.angle_beta   90.00
_cell.angle_gamma   90.00
#
_symmetry.space_group_name_H-M   'P 1'
#
loop_
_entity.id
_entity.type
_entity.pdbx_description
1 polymer ?
#
loop_
_entity_poly.entity_id
_entity_poly.type
_entity_poly.pdbx_seq_one_letter_code
_entity_poly.pdbx_strand_id
1 'polypeptide(L)'
;MSTKYKYYGMWPVAPTPFHDNGEVDYEGMERVLDCMVDQKVQGICILANYSEQFLLSDDEREKLTKLCMKKIDGRVKTIITVSHFATDIVRPRAELAKSLGADITVSYTHLTLPTTGVVW
;
A
#
# COMPACT_ATOMS: atom_id res chain seq x y z
N MET A 1 23.04 -0.26 -14.20
CA MET A 1 23.98 -0.08 -13.08
C MET A 1 23.55 -0.98 -11.94
N SER A 2 24.42 -1.83 -11.47
CA SER A 2 24.10 -2.64 -10.31
C SER A 2 24.22 -1.80 -9.05
N THR A 3 23.39 -2.11 -8.06
CA THR A 3 23.46 -1.44 -6.78
C THR A 3 23.86 -2.45 -5.71
N LYS A 4 24.45 -1.95 -4.64
CA LYS A 4 24.76 -2.76 -3.48
C LYS A 4 23.53 -3.08 -2.66
N TYR A 5 22.45 -2.33 -2.86
CA TYR A 5 21.28 -2.39 -2.03
C TYR A 5 20.12 -3.02 -2.79
N LYS A 6 19.44 -3.98 -2.14
CA LYS A 6 18.25 -4.62 -2.67
C LYS A 6 17.09 -3.64 -2.81
N TYR A 7 16.99 -2.72 -1.84
CA TYR A 7 15.95 -1.70 -1.82
C TYR A 7 16.61 -0.33 -1.95
N TYR A 8 16.19 0.41 -2.95
CA TYR A 8 16.77 1.72 -3.25
C TYR A 8 15.78 2.54 -4.07
N GLY A 9 16.06 3.83 -4.21
CA GLY A 9 15.34 4.70 -5.11
C GLY A 9 14.10 5.31 -4.49
N MET A 10 13.16 5.67 -5.34
CA MET A 10 11.94 6.37 -4.95
C MET A 10 10.77 5.39 -4.83
N TRP A 11 10.08 5.47 -3.71
CA TRP A 11 8.95 4.59 -3.38
C TRP A 11 7.73 5.45 -2.99
N PRO A 12 7.07 6.05 -3.97
CA PRO A 12 5.92 6.91 -3.66
C PRO A 12 4.73 6.11 -3.15
N VAL A 13 3.87 6.81 -2.41
CA VAL A 13 2.61 6.25 -1.92
C VAL A 13 1.55 6.42 -3.00
N ALA A 14 0.88 5.33 -3.36
CA ALA A 14 -0.22 5.37 -4.31
C ALA A 14 -1.48 5.87 -3.59
N PRO A 15 -2.12 6.94 -4.08
CA PRO A 15 -3.40 7.37 -3.55
C PRO A 15 -4.50 6.39 -3.94
N THR A 16 -5.53 6.28 -3.11
CA THR A 16 -6.70 5.46 -3.43
C THR A 16 -7.77 6.36 -4.02
N PRO A 17 -8.15 6.18 -5.29
CA PRO A 17 -9.21 6.99 -5.88
C PRO A 17 -10.59 6.49 -5.47
N PHE A 18 -11.52 7.42 -5.34
CA PHE A 18 -12.91 7.14 -4.99
C PHE A 18 -13.83 7.78 -6.00
N HIS A 19 -14.98 7.14 -6.21
CA HIS A 19 -16.08 7.76 -6.95
C HIS A 19 -16.77 8.82 -6.09
N ASP A 20 -17.58 9.66 -6.70
CA ASP A 20 -18.30 10.72 -5.99
C ASP A 20 -19.23 10.18 -4.91
N ASN A 21 -19.69 8.94 -5.05
CA ASN A 21 -20.56 8.31 -4.05
C ASN A 21 -19.77 7.68 -2.86
N GLY A 22 -18.45 7.82 -2.85
CA GLY A 22 -17.60 7.28 -1.79
C GLY A 22 -17.10 5.87 -2.01
N GLU A 23 -17.51 5.20 -3.07
CA GLU A 23 -17.00 3.87 -3.37
C GLU A 23 -15.61 3.94 -3.99
N VAL A 24 -14.81 2.90 -3.75
CA VAL A 24 -13.46 2.83 -4.34
C VAL A 24 -13.55 2.71 -5.85
N ASP A 25 -12.78 3.53 -6.55
CA ASP A 25 -12.67 3.47 -8.01
C ASP A 25 -11.55 2.51 -8.39
N TYR A 26 -11.89 1.24 -8.53
CA TYR A 26 -10.90 0.20 -8.83
C TYR A 26 -10.24 0.38 -10.18
N GLU A 27 -11.01 0.80 -11.20
CA GLU A 27 -10.42 1.09 -12.51
C GLU A 27 -9.47 2.28 -12.46
N GLY A 28 -9.85 3.31 -11.70
CA GLY A 28 -8.98 4.46 -11.47
C GLY A 28 -7.69 4.05 -10.78
N MET A 29 -7.77 3.11 -9.84
CA MET A 29 -6.58 2.60 -9.16
C MET A 29 -5.64 1.89 -10.15
N GLU A 30 -6.17 1.13 -11.09
CA GLU A 30 -5.34 0.50 -12.10
C GLU A 30 -4.58 1.54 -12.94
N ARG A 31 -5.26 2.63 -13.31
CA ARG A 31 -4.61 3.71 -14.05
C ARG A 31 -3.55 4.42 -13.22
N VAL A 32 -3.79 4.61 -11.94
CA VAL A 32 -2.80 5.21 -11.03
C VAL A 32 -1.53 4.34 -11.00
N LEU A 33 -1.70 3.03 -10.86
CA LEU A 33 -0.57 2.12 -10.79
C LEU A 33 0.21 2.08 -12.10
N ASP A 34 -0.47 2.04 -13.23
CA ASP A 34 0.20 2.09 -14.52
C ASP A 34 0.98 3.38 -14.71
N CYS A 35 0.41 4.50 -14.30
CA CYS A 35 1.07 5.79 -14.37
C CYS A 35 2.35 5.79 -13.52
N MET A 36 2.29 5.26 -12.31
CA MET A 36 3.45 5.19 -11.43
C MET A 36 4.54 4.30 -11.98
N VAL A 37 4.17 3.14 -12.55
CA VAL A 37 5.13 2.25 -13.19
C VAL A 37 5.78 2.95 -14.38
N ASP A 38 5.01 3.67 -15.19
CA ASP A 38 5.54 4.42 -16.34
C ASP A 38 6.52 5.51 -15.93
N GLN A 39 6.37 6.07 -14.74
CA GLN A 39 7.30 7.06 -14.19
C GLN A 39 8.61 6.44 -13.70
N LYS A 40 8.76 5.13 -13.82
CA LYS A 40 9.98 4.40 -13.48
C LYS A 40 10.40 4.53 -12.03
N VAL A 41 9.41 4.51 -11.13
CA VAL A 41 9.69 4.44 -9.69
C VAL A 41 10.28 3.06 -9.36
N GLN A 42 11.04 2.99 -8.28
CA GLN A 42 11.64 1.72 -7.85
C GLN A 42 10.65 0.85 -7.08
N GLY A 43 9.70 1.46 -6.42
CA GLY A 43 8.67 0.74 -5.69
C GLY A 43 7.41 1.56 -5.53
N ILE A 44 6.36 0.92 -5.07
CA ILE A 44 5.08 1.58 -4.80
C ILE A 44 4.60 1.14 -3.41
N CYS A 45 4.21 2.11 -2.61
CA CYS A 45 3.61 1.86 -1.31
C CYS A 45 2.09 1.99 -1.45
N ILE A 46 1.35 0.95 -1.10
CA ILE A 46 -0.11 0.95 -1.17
C ILE A 46 -0.73 0.82 0.21
N LEU A 47 -1.95 1.28 0.34
CA LEU A 47 -2.74 1.19 1.58
C LEU A 47 -2.07 1.88 2.76
N ALA A 48 -1.30 2.93 2.51
CA ALA A 48 -0.69 3.74 3.57
C ALA A 48 -1.68 4.79 4.07
N ASN A 49 -1.26 5.59 5.04
CA ASN A 49 -2.11 6.67 5.55
C ASN A 49 -2.50 7.65 4.45
N TYR A 50 -1.58 7.97 3.58
CA TYR A 50 -1.85 8.84 2.44
C TYR A 50 -2.82 8.21 1.44
N SER A 51 -2.97 6.88 1.47
CA SER A 51 -3.94 6.15 0.66
C SER A 51 -5.29 6.03 1.35
N GLU A 52 -5.47 6.70 2.48
CA GLU A 52 -6.70 6.72 3.25
C GLU A 52 -7.11 5.32 3.73
N GLN A 53 -6.13 4.54 4.19
CA GLN A 53 -6.32 3.14 4.55
C GLN A 53 -7.41 2.90 5.59
N PHE A 54 -7.60 3.83 6.52
CA PHE A 54 -8.58 3.68 7.60
C PHE A 54 -10.01 4.03 7.18
N LEU A 55 -10.17 4.56 5.98
CA LEU A 55 -11.49 4.84 5.41
C LEU A 55 -12.03 3.67 4.57
N LEU A 56 -11.24 2.60 4.46
CA LEU A 56 -11.60 1.43 3.68
C LEU A 56 -12.17 0.34 4.59
N SER A 57 -13.22 -0.32 4.14
CA SER A 57 -13.69 -1.54 4.80
C SER A 57 -12.70 -2.67 4.57
N ASP A 58 -12.83 -3.75 5.35
CA ASP A 58 -11.96 -4.91 5.21
C ASP A 58 -12.10 -5.53 3.83
N ASP A 59 -13.31 -5.60 3.28
CA ASP A 59 -13.55 -6.13 1.94
C ASP A 59 -12.89 -5.25 0.88
N GLU A 60 -13.01 -3.93 1.01
CA GLU A 60 -12.38 -2.99 0.10
C GLU A 60 -10.86 -3.11 0.13
N ARG A 61 -10.30 -3.23 1.34
CA ARG A 61 -8.85 -3.43 1.50
C ARG A 61 -8.38 -4.69 0.80
N GLU A 62 -9.09 -5.79 1.01
CA GLU A 62 -8.71 -7.07 0.42
C GLU A 62 -8.78 -7.02 -1.11
N LYS A 63 -9.89 -6.50 -1.64
CA LYS A 63 -10.04 -6.34 -3.08
C LYS A 63 -8.97 -5.45 -3.67
N LEU A 64 -8.71 -4.32 -3.02
CA LEU A 64 -7.73 -3.36 -3.49
C LEU A 64 -6.32 -3.94 -3.44
N THR A 65 -6.00 -4.67 -2.37
CA THR A 65 -4.69 -5.33 -2.24
C THR A 65 -4.48 -6.33 -3.39
N LYS A 66 -5.46 -7.18 -3.63
CA LYS A 66 -5.37 -8.16 -4.71
C LYS A 66 -5.27 -7.51 -6.08
N LEU A 67 -6.06 -6.47 -6.32
CA LEU A 67 -6.03 -5.74 -7.58
C LEU A 67 -4.67 -5.08 -7.80
N CYS A 68 -4.14 -4.41 -6.79
CA CYS A 68 -2.85 -3.73 -6.88
C CYS A 68 -1.73 -4.72 -7.17
N MET A 69 -1.68 -5.81 -6.44
CA MET A 69 -0.62 -6.80 -6.63
C MET A 69 -0.69 -7.45 -8.00
N LYS A 70 -1.90 -7.73 -8.48
CA LYS A 70 -2.10 -8.29 -9.81
C LYS A 70 -1.68 -7.29 -10.89
N LYS A 71 -2.03 -6.03 -10.73
CA LYS A 71 -1.73 -4.99 -11.72
C LYS A 71 -0.24 -4.69 -11.77
N ILE A 72 0.41 -4.61 -10.61
CA ILE A 72 1.85 -4.37 -10.54
C ILE A 72 2.63 -5.56 -11.09
N ASP A 73 2.20 -6.77 -10.75
CA ASP A 73 2.72 -8.02 -11.33
C ASP A 73 4.25 -8.07 -11.39
N GLY A 74 4.90 -7.68 -10.31
CA GLY A 74 6.36 -7.74 -10.21
C GLY A 74 7.11 -6.69 -11.01
N ARG A 75 6.43 -5.77 -11.67
CA ARG A 75 7.11 -4.73 -12.48
C ARG A 75 7.92 -3.76 -11.63
N VAL A 76 7.51 -3.55 -10.39
CA VAL A 76 8.25 -2.76 -9.40
C VAL A 76 8.12 -3.43 -8.04
N LYS A 77 8.93 -3.02 -7.07
CA LYS A 77 8.83 -3.49 -5.69
C LYS A 77 7.58 -2.94 -5.04
N THR A 78 7.10 -3.59 -3.99
CA THR A 78 5.88 -3.19 -3.32
C THR A 78 6.05 -3.13 -1.81
N ILE A 79 5.43 -2.12 -1.21
CA ILE A 79 5.24 -2.03 0.24
C ILE A 79 3.74 -1.99 0.50
N ILE A 80 3.25 -2.88 1.35
CA ILE A 80 1.85 -2.88 1.75
C ILE A 80 1.76 -2.55 3.24
N THR A 81 0.98 -1.54 3.57
CA THR A 81 0.70 -1.22 4.96
C THR A 81 -0.40 -2.14 5.49
N VAL A 82 -0.13 -2.76 6.62
CA VAL A 82 -1.03 -3.73 7.24
C VAL A 82 -1.50 -3.28 8.61
N SER A 83 -1.36 -2.00 8.91
CA SER A 83 -1.64 -1.43 10.22
C SER A 83 -3.09 -1.59 10.64
N HIS A 84 -3.28 -1.91 11.92
CA HIS A 84 -4.57 -1.89 12.58
C HIS A 84 -4.32 -1.76 14.08
N PHE A 85 -5.32 -1.30 14.81
CA PHE A 85 -5.20 -1.15 16.26
C PHE A 85 -5.16 -2.50 16.98
N ALA A 86 -5.72 -3.54 16.39
CA ALA A 86 -5.72 -4.89 16.95
C ALA A 86 -4.68 -5.77 16.25
N THR A 87 -3.78 -6.36 17.04
CA THR A 87 -2.74 -7.23 16.52
C THR A 87 -3.32 -8.45 15.76
N ASP A 88 -4.45 -8.96 16.24
CA ASP A 88 -5.11 -10.11 15.61
C ASP A 88 -5.57 -9.81 14.18
N ILE A 89 -5.77 -8.54 13.85
CA ILE A 89 -6.14 -8.13 12.49
C ILE A 89 -4.90 -7.86 11.64
N VAL A 90 -3.83 -7.38 12.24
CA VAL A 90 -2.57 -7.12 11.52
C VAL A 90 -2.00 -8.41 10.95
N ARG A 91 -2.03 -9.50 11.72
CA ARG A 91 -1.45 -10.77 11.31
C ARG A 91 -2.06 -11.32 10.01
N PRO A 92 -3.39 -11.47 9.89
CA PRO A 92 -3.99 -11.92 8.64
C PRO A 92 -3.68 -11.00 7.46
N ARG A 93 -3.62 -9.70 7.71
CA ARG A 93 -3.28 -8.73 6.65
C ARG A 93 -1.85 -8.94 6.14
N ALA A 94 -0.91 -9.17 7.05
CA ALA A 94 0.47 -9.43 6.69
C ALA A 94 0.61 -10.75 5.93
N GLU A 95 -0.12 -11.79 6.36
CA GLU A 95 -0.11 -13.07 5.68
C GLU A 95 -0.68 -12.98 4.27
N LEU A 96 -1.77 -12.23 4.10
CA LEU A 96 -2.34 -12.00 2.78
C LEU A 96 -1.35 -11.25 1.88
N ALA A 97 -0.74 -10.18 2.37
CA ALA A 97 0.24 -9.42 1.62
C ALA A 97 1.41 -10.30 1.18
N LYS A 98 1.92 -11.13 2.08
CA LYS A 98 3.01 -12.06 1.76
C LYS A 98 2.58 -13.07 0.70
N SER A 99 1.38 -13.62 0.81
CA SER A 99 0.88 -14.62 -0.14
C SER A 99 0.70 -14.03 -1.53
N LEU A 100 0.46 -12.73 -1.63
CA LEU A 100 0.30 -12.03 -2.90
C LEU A 100 1.64 -11.53 -3.47
N GLY A 101 2.74 -11.75 -2.76
CA GLY A 101 4.07 -11.43 -3.27
C GLY A 101 4.59 -10.05 -2.92
N ALA A 102 4.04 -9.39 -1.90
CA ALA A 102 4.57 -8.10 -1.45
C ALA A 102 6.02 -8.24 -0.99
N ASP A 103 6.84 -7.26 -1.33
CA ASP A 103 8.25 -7.27 -0.94
C ASP A 103 8.44 -6.84 0.51
N ILE A 104 7.66 -5.87 0.97
CA ILE A 104 7.76 -5.32 2.33
C ILE A 104 6.36 -5.09 2.86
N THR A 105 6.16 -5.38 4.15
CA THR A 105 4.96 -4.96 4.87
C THR A 105 5.35 -4.00 5.97
N VAL A 106 4.47 -3.04 6.24
CA VAL A 106 4.70 -2.04 7.28
C VAL A 106 3.50 -2.00 8.20
N SER A 107 3.77 -1.99 9.50
CA SER A 107 2.74 -1.82 10.51
C SER A 107 3.18 -0.74 11.50
N TYR A 108 2.27 0.19 11.78
CA TYR A 108 2.49 1.18 12.82
C TYR A 108 1.99 0.60 14.14
N THR A 109 2.85 0.55 15.14
CA THR A 109 2.45 0.05 16.46
C THR A 109 1.58 1.04 17.21
N HIS A 110 1.72 2.32 16.88
CA HIS A 110 0.91 3.38 17.47
C HIS A 110 0.52 4.38 16.39
N LEU A 111 -0.71 4.84 16.46
CA LEU A 111 -1.18 5.97 15.68
C LEU A 111 -1.44 7.10 16.67
N THR A 112 -0.41 7.87 16.94
CA THR A 112 -0.54 9.00 17.84
C THR A 112 -0.96 10.25 17.08
N LEU A 113 -1.57 11.16 17.81
CA LEU A 113 -1.89 12.46 17.24
C LEU A 113 -0.59 13.21 16.95
N PRO A 114 -0.57 14.05 15.91
CA PRO A 114 0.64 14.82 15.56
C PRO A 114 1.19 15.67 16.69
N THR A 115 0.33 16.05 17.62
CA THR A 115 0.73 16.87 18.78
C THR A 115 1.75 16.18 19.68
N THR A 116 1.90 14.87 19.58
CA THR A 116 2.86 14.14 20.40
C THR A 116 4.28 14.24 19.88
N GLY A 117 4.45 14.62 18.63
CA GLY A 117 5.78 14.68 18.02
C GLY A 117 6.47 13.34 17.88
N VAL A 118 5.73 12.25 17.94
CA VAL A 118 6.30 10.93 17.78
C VAL A 118 6.65 10.68 16.31
N VAL A 119 7.88 10.20 16.10
CA VAL A 119 8.38 9.86 14.76
C VAL A 119 8.61 8.37 14.70
N TRP A 120 8.24 7.80 13.60
CA TRP A 120 8.31 6.36 13.39
C TRP A 120 9.46 5.96 12.48
#